data_78f5c94b49415f8ec71cefb7d54bb7ea
#
_entry.id   78f5c94b49415f8ec71cefb7d54bb7ea
#
_cell.length_a   1.000
_cell.length_b   1.000
_cell.length_c   1.000
_cell.angle_alpha   90.00
_cell.angle_beta   90.00
_cell.angle_gamma   90.00
#
_symmetry.space_group_name_H-M   'P 1'
#
loop_
_entity.id
_entity.type
_entity.pdbx_description
1 polymer ?
#
loop_
_entity_poly.entity_id
_entity_poly.type
_entity_poly.pdbx_seq_one_letter_code
_entity_poly.pdbx_strand_id
1 'polypeptide(L)'
;MKTFPARPFWIMGGVLFLCVILLSCARHIKEDRFVQADADYHILIASNPSEFKDGIRNRLIENYRTTANIDVVNISTLREIREDRYDAILIMDTCIAYSHLNLSFKSFLNDLERKDHVVLFLTTGGSEWDYQYRDLDAITSASVIDHQDDMFNQLKARIDEILTER
;
A
#
# COMPACT_ATOMS: atom_id res chain seq x y z
N MET A 1 -48.80 43.19 -4.58
CA MET A 1 -48.17 42.30 -3.61
C MET A 1 -47.65 41.09 -4.38
N LYS A 2 -46.30 40.92 -4.48
CA LYS A 2 -45.69 39.76 -5.16
C LYS A 2 -45.32 38.76 -4.08
N THR A 3 -45.95 37.60 -4.08
CA THR A 3 -45.63 36.49 -3.19
C THR A 3 -44.37 35.77 -3.70
N PHE A 4 -43.32 35.78 -2.91
CA PHE A 4 -42.13 34.96 -3.20
C PHE A 4 -42.42 33.49 -2.85
N PRO A 5 -42.09 32.51 -3.74
CA PRO A 5 -42.28 31.11 -3.39
C PRO A 5 -41.21 30.70 -2.34
N ALA A 6 -41.68 30.09 -1.26
CA ALA A 6 -40.82 29.50 -0.24
C ALA A 6 -39.99 28.37 -0.87
N ARG A 7 -38.67 28.55 -0.95
CA ARG A 7 -37.73 27.49 -1.40
C ARG A 7 -37.73 26.36 -0.37
N PRO A 8 -37.82 25.10 -0.77
CA PRO A 8 -37.88 23.99 0.17
C PRO A 8 -36.52 23.82 0.84
N PHE A 9 -36.46 24.18 2.11
CA PHE A 9 -35.28 24.03 3.00
C PHE A 9 -34.80 22.58 3.11
N TRP A 10 -35.64 21.62 2.76
CA TRP A 10 -35.36 20.19 2.81
C TRP A 10 -34.33 19.70 1.75
N ILE A 11 -34.24 20.38 0.60
CA ILE A 11 -33.31 19.99 -0.47
C ILE A 11 -31.87 20.32 -0.06
N MET A 12 -31.63 21.43 0.64
CA MET A 12 -30.28 21.79 1.11
C MET A 12 -29.77 20.83 2.20
N GLY A 13 -30.63 20.34 3.09
CA GLY A 13 -30.24 19.37 4.12
C GLY A 13 -29.86 18.03 3.55
N GLY A 14 -30.54 17.55 2.50
CA GLY A 14 -30.25 16.30 1.84
C GLY A 14 -28.91 16.29 1.09
N VAL A 15 -28.57 17.39 0.40
CA VAL A 15 -27.30 17.54 -0.32
C VAL A 15 -26.12 17.62 0.66
N LEU A 16 -26.26 18.36 1.77
CA LEU A 16 -25.22 18.46 2.79
C LEU A 16 -24.92 17.10 3.45
N PHE A 17 -25.97 16.33 3.75
CA PHE A 17 -25.82 14.99 4.35
C PHE A 17 -25.16 14.00 3.39
N LEU A 18 -25.47 14.06 2.09
CA LEU A 18 -24.85 13.22 1.07
C LEU A 18 -23.35 13.55 0.91
N CYS A 19 -22.95 14.83 0.97
CA CYS A 19 -21.56 15.24 0.91
C CYS A 19 -20.74 14.74 2.11
N VAL A 20 -21.32 14.71 3.31
CA VAL A 20 -20.63 14.21 4.52
C VAL A 20 -20.35 12.71 4.42
N ILE A 21 -21.27 11.92 3.84
CA ILE A 21 -21.08 10.47 3.64
C ILE A 21 -19.97 10.20 2.62
N LEU A 22 -19.86 11.01 1.56
CA LEU A 22 -18.82 10.82 0.53
C LEU A 22 -17.42 11.17 1.00
N LEU A 23 -17.26 12.03 2.00
CA LEU A 23 -15.97 12.38 2.61
C LEU A 23 -15.45 11.31 3.59
N SER A 24 -16.29 10.37 4.02
CA SER A 24 -15.95 9.38 5.05
C SER A 24 -15.22 8.12 4.52
N CYS A 25 -15.08 7.95 3.20
CA CYS A 25 -14.60 6.67 2.63
C CYS A 25 -13.12 6.63 2.22
N ALA A 26 -12.37 7.71 2.36
CA ALA A 26 -10.94 7.67 2.07
C ALA A 26 -10.16 7.19 3.31
N ARG A 27 -10.05 5.86 3.49
CA ARG A 27 -9.08 5.30 4.43
C ARG A 27 -7.69 5.55 3.88
N HIS A 28 -6.95 6.45 4.52
CA HIS A 28 -5.52 6.63 4.27
C HIS A 28 -4.72 5.81 5.28
N ILE A 29 -3.62 5.21 4.83
CA ILE A 29 -2.63 4.67 5.76
C ILE A 29 -2.03 5.86 6.49
N LYS A 30 -1.88 5.73 7.81
CA LYS A 30 -1.05 6.65 8.56
C LYS A 30 0.39 6.42 8.12
N GLU A 31 0.96 7.40 7.44
CA GLU A 31 2.38 7.41 7.14
C GLU A 31 3.15 7.48 8.45
N ASP A 32 4.18 6.65 8.58
CA ASP A 32 4.98 6.56 9.80
C ASP A 32 6.44 6.29 9.44
N ARG A 33 7.33 6.65 10.36
CA ARG A 33 8.75 6.42 10.22
C ARG A 33 9.31 5.84 11.51
N PHE A 34 9.89 4.67 11.41
CA PHE A 34 10.59 4.01 12.47
C PHE A 34 12.08 4.19 12.28
N VAL A 35 12.74 4.89 13.19
CA VAL A 35 14.16 5.21 13.11
C VAL A 35 14.90 4.48 14.21
N GLN A 36 15.93 3.74 13.82
CA GLN A 36 16.87 3.07 14.70
C GLN A 36 18.25 3.73 14.54
N ALA A 37 18.92 4.09 15.64
CA ALA A 37 20.16 4.86 15.60
C ALA A 37 21.30 4.17 14.84
N ASP A 38 21.41 2.85 14.97
CA ASP A 38 22.46 2.02 14.35
C ASP A 38 21.84 1.01 13.37
N ALA A 39 20.88 1.48 12.57
CA ALA A 39 20.21 0.61 11.59
C ALA A 39 21.16 0.22 10.46
N ASP A 40 21.24 -1.08 10.19
CA ASP A 40 22.01 -1.64 9.07
C ASP A 40 21.34 -1.40 7.73
N TYR A 41 20.00 -1.25 7.73
CA TYR A 41 19.19 -1.22 6.52
C TYR A 41 18.16 -0.09 6.54
N HIS A 42 17.66 0.25 5.35
CA HIS A 42 16.53 1.17 5.17
C HIS A 42 15.46 0.51 4.30
N ILE A 43 14.28 0.26 4.84
CA ILE A 43 13.18 -0.45 4.19
C ILE A 43 12.02 0.52 3.93
N LEU A 44 11.49 0.51 2.72
CA LEU A 44 10.23 1.18 2.39
C LEU A 44 9.09 0.16 2.36
N ILE A 45 7.98 0.47 3.02
CA ILE A 45 6.72 -0.27 2.90
C ILE A 45 5.64 0.66 2.38
N ALA A 46 5.31 0.53 1.10
CA ALA A 46 4.23 1.27 0.46
C ALA A 46 2.97 0.41 0.37
N SER A 47 1.86 0.87 0.90
CA SER A 47 0.63 0.07 0.92
C SER A 47 -0.62 0.93 0.75
N ASN A 48 -1.71 0.34 0.31
CA ASN A 48 -3.05 0.86 0.50
C ASN A 48 -3.73 0.18 1.70
N PRO A 49 -4.69 0.82 2.37
CA PRO A 49 -5.28 0.30 3.60
C PRO A 49 -6.11 -0.96 3.33
N SER A 50 -5.90 -1.99 4.15
CA SER A 50 -6.69 -3.22 4.17
C SER A 50 -6.35 -3.97 5.45
N GLU A 51 -7.33 -4.49 6.15
CA GLU A 51 -7.11 -5.26 7.40
C GLU A 51 -6.10 -6.40 7.20
N PHE A 52 -6.22 -7.11 6.08
CA PHE A 52 -5.30 -8.17 5.70
C PHE A 52 -3.85 -7.67 5.55
N LYS A 53 -3.63 -6.61 4.76
CA LYS A 53 -2.30 -6.04 4.54
C LYS A 53 -1.75 -5.35 5.79
N ASP A 54 -2.62 -4.71 6.57
CA ASP A 54 -2.23 -4.04 7.80
C ASP A 54 -1.67 -5.03 8.83
N GLY A 55 -2.26 -6.23 8.95
CA GLY A 55 -1.73 -7.30 9.79
C GLY A 55 -0.32 -7.73 9.38
N ILE A 56 -0.10 -8.00 8.08
CA ILE A 56 1.20 -8.37 7.54
C ILE A 56 2.23 -7.25 7.74
N ARG A 57 1.86 -6.02 7.37
CA ARG A 57 2.72 -4.83 7.52
C ARG A 57 3.20 -4.64 8.96
N ASN A 58 2.29 -4.70 9.91
CA ASN A 58 2.63 -4.51 11.32
C ASN A 58 3.62 -5.57 11.82
N ARG A 59 3.48 -6.81 11.39
CA ARG A 59 4.41 -7.91 11.73
C ARG A 59 5.78 -7.70 11.08
N LEU A 60 5.85 -7.21 9.84
CA LEU A 60 7.12 -6.87 9.19
C LEU A 60 7.83 -5.73 9.92
N ILE A 61 7.10 -4.69 10.32
CA ILE A 61 7.64 -3.59 11.13
C ILE A 61 8.21 -4.13 12.44
N GLU A 62 7.47 -4.94 13.18
CA GLU A 62 7.94 -5.55 14.43
C GLU A 62 9.20 -6.41 14.23
N ASN A 63 9.29 -7.12 13.10
CA ASN A 63 10.44 -7.96 12.80
C ASN A 63 11.73 -7.16 12.49
N TYR A 64 11.59 -6.03 11.77
CA TYR A 64 12.76 -5.29 11.27
C TYR A 64 13.09 -4.03 12.06
N ARG A 65 12.23 -3.53 12.95
CA ARG A 65 12.41 -2.25 13.65
C ARG A 65 13.66 -2.14 14.52
N THR A 66 14.32 -3.25 14.82
CA THR A 66 15.56 -3.27 15.60
C THR A 66 16.82 -3.28 14.73
N THR A 67 16.70 -3.58 13.45
CA THR A 67 17.81 -3.70 12.49
C THR A 67 17.69 -2.76 11.30
N ALA A 68 16.53 -2.17 11.08
CA ALA A 68 16.29 -1.31 9.94
C ALA A 68 15.55 -0.02 10.31
N ASN A 69 15.86 1.05 9.58
CA ASN A 69 14.96 2.19 9.45
C ASN A 69 13.81 1.80 8.53
N ILE A 70 12.57 2.11 8.90
CA ILE A 70 11.41 1.73 8.12
C ILE A 70 10.56 2.96 7.85
N ASP A 71 10.36 3.28 6.58
CA ASP A 71 9.39 4.26 6.13
C ASP A 71 8.12 3.55 5.67
N VAL A 72 6.98 3.93 6.24
CA VAL A 72 5.65 3.44 5.85
C VAL A 72 4.92 4.56 5.15
N VAL A 73 4.52 4.34 3.90
CA VAL A 73 3.88 5.37 3.08
C VAL A 73 2.60 4.84 2.41
N ASN A 74 1.73 5.75 2.02
CA ASN A 74 0.61 5.40 1.17
C ASN A 74 1.11 5.13 -0.26
N ILE A 75 0.56 4.12 -0.92
CA ILE A 75 0.94 3.77 -2.30
C ILE A 75 0.76 4.93 -3.29
N SER A 76 -0.12 5.87 -3.00
CA SER A 76 -0.34 7.06 -3.82
C SER A 76 0.84 8.04 -3.82
N THR A 77 1.69 8.00 -2.79
CA THR A 77 2.87 8.87 -2.65
C THR A 77 4.14 8.29 -3.25
N LEU A 78 4.12 7.04 -3.76
CA LEU A 78 5.27 6.38 -4.38
C LEU A 78 5.97 7.23 -5.45
N ARG A 79 5.24 8.10 -6.13
CA ARG A 79 5.78 8.98 -7.17
C ARG A 79 6.81 9.99 -6.64
N GLU A 80 6.77 10.28 -5.33
CA GLU A 80 7.65 11.23 -4.66
C GLU A 80 8.85 10.54 -4.01
N ILE A 81 8.87 9.21 -4.04
CA ILE A 81 9.89 8.38 -3.41
C ILE A 81 11.11 8.23 -4.32
N ARG A 82 12.28 8.39 -3.74
CA ARG A 82 13.56 8.09 -4.35
C ARG A 82 13.99 6.68 -3.95
N GLU A 83 14.04 5.76 -4.91
CA GLU A 83 14.35 4.36 -4.69
C GLU A 83 15.76 4.11 -4.14
N ASP A 84 16.72 4.94 -4.58
CA ASP A 84 18.13 4.86 -4.22
C ASP A 84 18.41 5.02 -2.72
N ARG A 85 17.41 5.38 -1.94
CA ARG A 85 17.49 5.56 -0.48
C ARG A 85 17.15 4.29 0.30
N TYR A 86 16.68 3.25 -0.36
CA TYR A 86 16.17 2.06 0.30
C TYR A 86 16.93 0.82 -0.15
N ASP A 87 17.18 -0.06 0.81
CA ASP A 87 17.82 -1.35 0.61
C ASP A 87 16.81 -2.40 0.13
N ALA A 88 15.59 -2.30 0.61
CA ALA A 88 14.44 -3.08 0.15
C ALA A 88 13.18 -2.22 0.07
N ILE A 89 12.35 -2.47 -0.94
CA ILE A 89 11.07 -1.78 -1.17
C ILE A 89 9.97 -2.82 -1.28
N LEU A 90 9.03 -2.81 -0.33
CA LEU A 90 7.82 -3.62 -0.41
C LEU A 90 6.64 -2.78 -0.86
N ILE A 91 6.00 -3.17 -1.95
CA ILE A 91 4.79 -2.53 -2.46
C ILE A 91 3.61 -3.50 -2.32
N MET A 92 2.61 -3.10 -1.53
CA MET A 92 1.43 -3.91 -1.22
C MET A 92 0.18 -3.27 -1.81
N ASP A 93 -0.28 -3.75 -2.97
CA ASP A 93 -1.47 -3.22 -3.65
C ASP A 93 -2.62 -4.23 -3.70
N THR A 94 -3.79 -3.76 -4.12
CA THR A 94 -4.94 -4.60 -4.41
C THR A 94 -5.23 -4.56 -5.89
N CYS A 95 -5.25 -5.70 -6.55
CA CYS A 95 -5.67 -5.78 -7.93
C CYS A 95 -7.20 -5.83 -8.02
N ILE A 96 -7.79 -4.81 -8.60
CA ILE A 96 -9.23 -4.74 -8.87
C ILE A 96 -9.42 -5.02 -10.36
N ALA A 97 -10.08 -6.16 -10.68
CA ALA A 97 -10.53 -6.51 -12.04
C ALA A 97 -9.44 -6.41 -13.14
N TYR A 98 -8.30 -7.04 -12.94
CA TYR A 98 -7.22 -7.24 -13.94
C TYR A 98 -6.58 -5.99 -14.57
N SER A 99 -7.05 -4.78 -14.29
CA SER A 99 -6.61 -3.61 -15.05
C SER A 99 -6.26 -2.35 -14.26
N HIS A 100 -6.56 -2.28 -12.98
CA HIS A 100 -6.44 -1.02 -12.25
C HIS A 100 -5.43 -1.08 -11.09
N LEU A 101 -4.15 -1.23 -11.43
CA LEU A 101 -3.08 -0.84 -10.52
C LEU A 101 -3.07 0.68 -10.40
N ASN A 102 -2.78 1.17 -9.19
CA ASN A 102 -2.66 2.60 -8.93
C ASN A 102 -1.67 3.28 -9.89
N LEU A 103 -2.03 4.45 -10.43
CA LEU A 103 -1.17 5.17 -11.40
C LEU A 103 0.18 5.56 -10.82
N SER A 104 0.24 5.90 -9.52
CA SER A 104 1.49 6.23 -8.84
C SER A 104 2.41 5.01 -8.75
N PHE A 105 1.86 3.84 -8.50
CA PHE A 105 2.56 2.57 -8.52
C PHE A 105 3.15 2.25 -9.91
N LYS A 106 2.35 2.35 -10.97
CA LYS A 106 2.83 2.13 -12.34
C LYS A 106 3.93 3.10 -12.75
N SER A 107 3.75 4.39 -12.43
CA SER A 107 4.78 5.39 -12.70
C SER A 107 6.07 5.05 -11.98
N PHE A 108 6.00 4.78 -10.68
CA PHE A 108 7.16 4.39 -9.88
C PHE A 108 7.89 3.18 -10.48
N LEU A 109 7.19 2.08 -10.78
CA LEU A 109 7.82 0.89 -11.39
C LEU A 109 8.42 1.14 -12.78
N ASN A 110 7.89 2.11 -13.53
CA ASN A 110 8.45 2.47 -14.83
C ASN A 110 9.75 3.27 -14.72
N ASP A 111 9.86 4.06 -13.66
CA ASP A 111 10.97 4.99 -13.43
C ASP A 111 12.11 4.32 -12.62
N LEU A 112 11.91 3.08 -12.12
CA LEU A 112 12.93 2.31 -11.40
C LEU A 112 14.15 2.04 -12.25
N GLU A 113 15.34 2.43 -11.76
CA GLU A 113 16.63 2.07 -12.35
C GLU A 113 16.99 0.61 -12.01
N ARG A 114 16.69 0.19 -10.78
CA ARG A 114 16.91 -1.16 -10.27
C ARG A 114 15.60 -1.79 -9.80
N LYS A 115 15.43 -3.09 -10.04
CA LYS A 115 14.22 -3.83 -9.65
C LYS A 115 14.52 -4.99 -8.69
N ASP A 116 15.78 -5.35 -8.54
CA ASP A 116 16.25 -6.47 -7.74
C ASP A 116 15.95 -6.32 -6.23
N HIS A 117 15.78 -5.08 -5.75
CA HIS A 117 15.45 -4.76 -4.36
C HIS A 117 13.96 -4.46 -4.13
N VAL A 118 13.10 -4.75 -5.12
CA VAL A 118 11.64 -4.48 -5.02
C VAL A 118 10.87 -5.79 -4.87
N VAL A 119 10.04 -5.86 -3.85
CA VAL A 119 9.06 -6.92 -3.62
C VAL A 119 7.68 -6.40 -3.93
N LEU A 120 6.99 -7.06 -4.84
CA LEU A 120 5.62 -6.72 -5.21
C LEU A 120 4.65 -7.73 -4.59
N PHE A 121 3.72 -7.24 -3.77
CA PHE A 121 2.66 -8.04 -3.17
C PHE A 121 1.30 -7.55 -3.65
N LEU A 122 0.55 -8.41 -4.32
CA LEU A 122 -0.77 -8.09 -4.87
C LEU A 122 -1.85 -8.96 -4.25
N THR A 123 -2.87 -8.31 -3.70
CA THR A 123 -4.03 -9.00 -3.18
C THR A 123 -5.22 -8.91 -4.14
N THR A 124 -6.03 -9.97 -4.16
CA THR A 124 -7.26 -10.06 -4.94
C THR A 124 -8.44 -10.42 -4.07
N GLY A 125 -9.66 -10.25 -4.57
CA GLY A 125 -10.88 -10.70 -3.91
C GLY A 125 -11.23 -12.18 -4.17
N GLY A 126 -10.44 -12.92 -4.94
CA GLY A 126 -10.71 -14.28 -5.38
C GLY A 126 -9.45 -15.15 -5.44
N SER A 127 -9.55 -16.29 -6.14
CA SER A 127 -8.52 -17.32 -6.23
C SER A 127 -7.14 -16.81 -6.62
N GLU A 128 -6.14 -17.61 -6.24
CA GLU A 128 -4.74 -17.43 -6.62
C GLU A 128 -4.57 -17.26 -8.13
N TRP A 129 -3.73 -16.35 -8.51
CA TRP A 129 -3.36 -16.08 -9.90
C TRP A 129 -1.94 -15.55 -9.96
N ASP A 130 -1.22 -15.90 -11.01
CA ASP A 130 0.12 -15.40 -11.26
C ASP A 130 0.04 -14.02 -11.90
N TYR A 131 0.81 -13.09 -11.38
CA TYR A 131 0.93 -11.77 -11.93
C TYR A 131 2.39 -11.37 -12.06
N GLN A 132 2.74 -10.95 -13.24
CA GLN A 132 4.05 -10.40 -13.56
C GLN A 132 3.88 -8.98 -14.12
N TYR A 133 4.61 -8.05 -13.56
CA TYR A 133 4.70 -6.72 -14.13
C TYR A 133 6.07 -6.51 -14.75
N ARG A 134 6.15 -6.61 -16.08
CA ARG A 134 7.41 -6.64 -16.83
C ARG A 134 8.31 -7.78 -16.31
N ASP A 135 9.45 -7.41 -15.67
CA ASP A 135 10.44 -8.36 -15.15
C ASP A 135 10.31 -8.57 -13.63
N LEU A 136 9.24 -8.07 -13.00
CA LEU A 136 8.95 -8.25 -11.58
C LEU A 136 7.85 -9.28 -11.42
N ASP A 137 8.20 -10.39 -10.76
CA ASP A 137 7.23 -11.36 -10.29
C ASP A 137 6.55 -10.83 -9.03
N ALA A 138 5.24 -11.00 -8.95
CA ALA A 138 4.48 -10.61 -7.79
C ALA A 138 4.15 -11.83 -6.93
N ILE A 139 4.30 -11.69 -5.62
CA ILE A 139 3.66 -12.57 -4.66
C ILE A 139 2.18 -12.20 -4.65
N THR A 140 1.30 -13.16 -4.90
CA THR A 140 -0.15 -12.93 -4.99
C THR A 140 -0.89 -13.71 -3.93
N SER A 141 -2.00 -13.16 -3.42
CA SER A 141 -2.86 -13.86 -2.46
C SER A 141 -4.30 -13.35 -2.52
N ALA A 142 -5.25 -14.22 -2.17
CA ALA A 142 -6.57 -13.77 -1.76
C ALA A 142 -6.46 -13.01 -0.43
N SER A 143 -7.28 -11.95 -0.25
CA SER A 143 -7.32 -11.15 0.98
C SER A 143 -8.05 -11.87 2.11
N VAL A 144 -7.62 -13.09 2.45
CA VAL A 144 -8.20 -13.95 3.48
C VAL A 144 -7.28 -13.95 4.70
N ILE A 145 -7.85 -13.66 5.88
CA ILE A 145 -7.07 -13.50 7.13
C ILE A 145 -6.23 -14.76 7.45
N ASP A 146 -6.75 -15.95 7.19
CA ASP A 146 -6.04 -17.21 7.43
C ASP A 146 -4.73 -17.35 6.61
N HIS A 147 -4.58 -16.58 5.53
CA HIS A 147 -3.36 -16.58 4.72
C HIS A 147 -2.30 -15.58 5.21
N GLN A 148 -2.57 -14.78 6.26
CA GLN A 148 -1.63 -13.75 6.73
C GLN A 148 -0.28 -14.32 7.16
N ASP A 149 -0.27 -15.49 7.81
CA ASP A 149 0.95 -16.13 8.30
C ASP A 149 1.86 -16.56 7.14
N ASP A 150 1.28 -17.21 6.14
CA ASP A 150 2.01 -17.68 4.97
C ASP A 150 2.56 -16.50 4.17
N MET A 151 1.75 -15.47 3.96
CA MET A 151 2.18 -14.27 3.22
C MET A 151 3.24 -13.49 3.97
N PHE A 152 3.12 -13.34 5.29
CA PHE A 152 4.17 -12.74 6.11
C PHE A 152 5.50 -13.48 5.93
N ASN A 153 5.49 -14.83 6.01
CA ASN A 153 6.70 -15.64 5.90
C ASN A 153 7.33 -15.53 4.51
N GLN A 154 6.53 -15.55 3.44
CA GLN A 154 7.02 -15.40 2.07
C GLN A 154 7.63 -14.02 1.83
N LEU A 155 6.95 -12.96 2.26
CA LEU A 155 7.43 -11.58 2.11
C LEU A 155 8.69 -11.35 2.93
N LYS A 156 8.72 -11.85 4.17
CA LYS A 156 9.91 -11.79 5.01
C LYS A 156 11.09 -12.49 4.36
N ALA A 157 10.91 -13.71 3.88
CA ALA A 157 11.97 -14.47 3.21
C ALA A 157 12.54 -13.71 2.00
N ARG A 158 11.68 -13.09 1.20
CA ARG A 158 12.11 -12.32 0.03
C ARG A 158 12.84 -11.03 0.42
N ILE A 159 12.39 -10.33 1.46
CA ILE A 159 13.10 -9.15 1.99
C ILE A 159 14.48 -9.57 2.55
N ASP A 160 14.54 -10.65 3.34
CA ASP A 160 15.80 -11.15 3.90
C ASP A 160 16.82 -11.52 2.81
N GLU A 161 16.37 -12.16 1.73
CA GLU A 161 17.20 -12.46 0.56
C GLU A 161 17.82 -11.19 -0.03
N ILE A 162 17.01 -10.18 -0.31
CA ILE A 162 17.45 -8.88 -0.83
C ILE A 162 18.48 -8.22 0.10
N LEU A 163 18.24 -8.23 1.41
CA LEU A 163 19.13 -7.61 2.38
C LEU A 163 20.46 -8.37 2.56
N THR A 164 20.47 -9.66 2.25
CA THR A 164 21.68 -10.52 2.39
C THR A 164 22.56 -10.50 1.14
N GLU A 165 21.98 -10.30 -0.04
CA GLU A 165 22.70 -10.29 -1.33
C GLU A 165 23.48 -8.98 -1.61
N ARG A 166 23.51 -8.06 -0.66
CA ARG A 166 24.06 -6.72 -0.76
C ARG A 166 25.52 -6.53 -0.23
#